data_7967061c9c94a362240267f7c014dcbf
#
_entry.id   7967061c9c94a362240267f7c014dcbf
#
_cell.length_a   1.000
_cell.length_b   1.000
_cell.length_c   1.000
_cell.angle_alpha   90.00
_cell.angle_beta   90.00
_cell.angle_gamma   90.00
#
_symmetry.space_group_name_H-M   'P 1'
#
loop_
_entity.id
_entity.type
_entity.pdbx_description
1 polymer ?
#
loop_
_entity_poly.entity_id
_entity_poly.type
_entity_poly.pdbx_seq_one_letter_code
_entity_poly.pdbx_strand_id
1 'polypeptide(L)'
;MSSVVADETAIASAIFAVDEALPVHSAAGARLAVRCARKLGLDEGCDDSLGELGDALAAYKQFMVLKAVSKDFDARKLSPPPLVDEIWHEHILDTRGYRAFCDAAFKQFVDHDPDGVLDCGARRV
;
A
#
# COMPACT_ATOMS: atom_id res chain seq x y z
N MET A 1 9.28 -4.19 -27.79
CA MET A 1 8.58 -5.13 -27.39
C MET A 1 7.79 -4.83 -26.29
N SER A 2 6.85 -5.14 -26.31
CA SER A 2 6.12 -4.89 -25.32
C SER A 2 6.31 -5.75 -24.28
N SER A 3 6.55 -5.32 -23.33
CA SER A 3 6.56 -6.04 -22.28
C SER A 3 5.27 -6.07 -21.64
N VAL A 4 4.61 -7.08 -21.84
CA VAL A 4 3.43 -7.36 -21.10
C VAL A 4 3.79 -7.63 -19.67
N VAL A 5 4.99 -8.14 -19.45
CA VAL A 5 5.51 -8.43 -18.13
C VAL A 5 6.56 -7.40 -17.82
N ALA A 6 6.45 -6.74 -16.68
CA ALA A 6 7.46 -5.80 -16.24
C ALA A 6 8.77 -6.56 -16.04
N ASP A 7 9.87 -5.96 -16.41
CA ASP A 7 11.14 -6.63 -16.24
C ASP A 7 11.56 -6.64 -14.77
N GLU A 8 12.49 -7.51 -14.43
CA GLU A 8 12.93 -7.70 -13.06
C GLU A 8 13.54 -6.42 -12.46
N THR A 9 14.19 -5.62 -13.29
CA THR A 9 14.79 -4.37 -12.83
C THR A 9 13.71 -3.39 -12.39
N ALA A 10 12.64 -3.26 -13.16
CA ALA A 10 11.54 -2.37 -12.82
C ALA A 10 10.85 -2.82 -11.54
N ILE A 11 10.64 -4.12 -11.38
CA ILE A 11 10.03 -4.67 -10.17
C ILE A 11 10.93 -4.42 -8.96
N ALA A 12 12.22 -4.72 -9.07
CA ALA A 12 13.16 -4.52 -7.99
C ALA A 12 13.25 -3.05 -7.59
N SER A 13 13.26 -2.14 -8.57
CA SER A 13 13.27 -0.70 -8.30
C SER A 13 12.02 -0.26 -7.56
N ALA A 14 10.85 -0.79 -7.94
CA ALA A 14 9.60 -0.44 -7.28
C ALA A 14 9.56 -0.97 -5.84
N ILE A 15 10.05 -2.18 -5.61
CA ILE A 15 10.14 -2.74 -4.26
C ILE A 15 11.04 -1.87 -3.39
N PHE A 16 12.21 -1.52 -3.89
CA PHE A 16 13.15 -0.69 -3.15
C PHE A 16 12.54 0.69 -2.84
N ALA A 17 11.90 1.31 -3.83
CA ALA A 17 11.32 2.63 -3.65
C ALA A 17 10.21 2.64 -2.61
N VAL A 18 9.34 1.62 -2.61
CA VAL A 18 8.27 1.51 -1.61
C VAL A 18 8.85 1.26 -0.23
N ASP A 19 9.84 0.38 -0.11
CA ASP A 19 10.47 0.09 1.19
C ASP A 19 11.17 1.31 1.76
N GLU A 20 11.88 2.08 0.91
CA GLU A 20 12.55 3.30 1.37
C GLU A 20 11.57 4.39 1.77
N ALA A 21 10.43 4.46 1.07
CA ALA A 21 9.44 5.49 1.35
C ALA A 21 8.63 5.22 2.63
N LEU A 22 8.53 3.95 3.04
CA LEU A 22 7.78 3.59 4.25
C LEU A 22 8.54 2.49 5.00
N PRO A 23 9.70 2.81 5.58
CA PRO A 23 10.43 1.81 6.35
C PRO A 23 9.64 1.37 7.58
N VAL A 24 9.62 0.08 7.85
CA VAL A 24 8.88 -0.50 8.97
C VAL A 24 9.27 0.14 10.30
N HIS A 25 10.56 0.43 10.46
CA HIS A 25 11.07 0.96 11.71
C HIS A 25 11.10 2.48 11.79
N SER A 26 10.56 3.18 10.79
CA SER A 26 10.51 4.64 10.83
C SER A 26 9.38 5.10 11.75
N ALA A 27 9.45 6.35 12.18
CA ALA A 27 8.36 6.93 12.97
C ALA A 27 7.04 6.91 12.22
N ALA A 28 7.08 7.17 10.90
CA ALA A 28 5.87 7.16 10.08
C ALA A 28 5.29 5.75 9.99
N GLY A 29 6.16 4.74 9.80
CA GLY A 29 5.73 3.34 9.76
C GLY A 29 5.13 2.89 11.08
N ALA A 30 5.75 3.29 12.19
CA ALA A 30 5.23 2.96 13.52
C ALA A 30 3.86 3.60 13.76
N ARG A 31 3.68 4.86 13.38
CA ARG A 31 2.38 5.53 13.54
C ARG A 31 1.30 4.86 12.71
N LEU A 32 1.61 4.49 11.48
CA LEU A 32 0.67 3.78 10.64
C LEU A 32 0.30 2.44 11.26
N ALA A 33 1.29 1.70 11.76
CA ALA A 33 1.06 0.40 12.39
C ALA A 33 0.11 0.51 13.58
N VAL A 34 0.31 1.52 14.44
CA VAL A 34 -0.56 1.74 15.60
C VAL A 34 -2.00 2.03 15.17
N ARG A 35 -2.17 2.90 14.18
CA ARG A 35 -3.52 3.22 13.71
C ARG A 35 -4.20 2.00 13.08
N CYS A 36 -3.46 1.22 12.32
CA CYS A 36 -4.01 0.00 11.72
C CYS A 36 -4.39 -1.01 12.78
N ALA A 37 -3.57 -1.18 13.82
CA ALA A 37 -3.88 -2.10 14.91
C ALA A 37 -5.20 -1.71 15.59
N ARG A 38 -5.39 -0.41 15.83
CA ARG A 38 -6.64 0.07 16.43
C ARG A 38 -7.84 -0.15 15.51
N LYS A 39 -7.68 0.16 14.23
CA LYS A 39 -8.75 0.02 13.25
C LYS A 39 -9.19 -1.42 13.11
N LEU A 40 -8.24 -2.35 13.13
CA LEU A 40 -8.52 -3.77 12.93
C LEU A 40 -8.85 -4.50 14.24
N GLY A 41 -8.81 -3.79 15.38
CA GLY A 41 -9.10 -4.39 16.67
C GLY A 41 -8.02 -5.36 17.15
N LEU A 42 -6.78 -5.16 16.72
CA LEU A 42 -5.68 -6.04 17.12
C LEU A 42 -5.07 -5.57 18.44
N ASP A 43 -4.67 -6.55 19.25
CA ASP A 43 -4.06 -6.26 20.55
C ASP A 43 -2.56 -6.13 20.34
N GLU A 44 -2.03 -4.93 20.58
CA GLU A 44 -0.61 -4.65 20.39
C GLU A 44 0.28 -5.45 21.33
N GLY A 45 -0.26 -5.96 22.44
CA GLY A 45 0.50 -6.76 23.37
C GLY A 45 0.51 -8.25 23.03
N CYS A 46 -0.15 -8.66 21.95
CA CYS A 46 -0.24 -10.06 21.56
C CYS A 46 0.65 -10.34 20.36
N ASP A 47 1.54 -11.31 20.48
CA ASP A 47 2.46 -11.65 19.40
C ASP A 47 1.74 -12.06 18.11
N ASP A 48 0.64 -12.80 18.22
CA ASP A 48 -0.13 -13.22 17.06
C ASP A 48 -0.71 -12.03 16.32
N SER A 49 -1.23 -11.03 17.07
CA SER A 49 -1.77 -9.82 16.47
C SER A 49 -0.69 -9.00 15.78
N LEU A 50 0.51 -8.95 16.37
CA LEU A 50 1.63 -8.25 15.75
C LEU A 50 2.06 -8.94 14.46
N GLY A 51 2.04 -10.28 14.43
CA GLY A 51 2.32 -11.04 13.22
C GLY A 51 1.30 -10.77 12.12
N GLU A 52 0.02 -10.74 12.46
CA GLU A 52 -1.04 -10.43 11.52
C GLU A 52 -0.89 -9.02 10.94
N LEU A 53 -0.56 -8.06 11.81
CA LEU A 53 -0.35 -6.68 11.39
C LEU A 53 0.85 -6.56 10.44
N GLY A 54 1.94 -7.25 10.78
CA GLY A 54 3.13 -7.27 9.92
C GLY A 54 2.84 -7.84 8.54
N ASP A 55 2.09 -8.94 8.49
CA ASP A 55 1.70 -9.56 7.22
C ASP A 55 0.79 -8.62 6.42
N ALA A 56 -0.14 -7.95 7.09
CA ALA A 56 -1.04 -7.02 6.44
C ALA A 56 -0.31 -5.81 5.86
N LEU A 57 0.65 -5.27 6.61
CA LEU A 57 1.46 -4.16 6.13
C LEU A 57 2.34 -4.57 4.95
N ALA A 58 2.88 -5.79 4.99
CA ALA A 58 3.66 -6.31 3.88
C ALA A 58 2.78 -6.45 2.63
N ALA A 59 1.56 -6.94 2.80
CA ALA A 59 0.61 -7.07 1.68
C ALA A 59 0.25 -5.69 1.10
N TYR A 60 0.09 -4.69 1.96
CA TYR A 60 -0.17 -3.31 1.50
C TYR A 60 1.01 -2.79 0.67
N LYS A 61 2.23 -2.98 1.15
CA LYS A 61 3.41 -2.54 0.40
C LYS A 61 3.53 -3.26 -0.94
N GLN A 62 3.23 -4.56 -0.98
CA GLN A 62 3.20 -5.33 -2.23
C GLN A 62 2.15 -4.78 -3.20
N PHE A 63 0.98 -4.42 -2.68
CA PHE A 63 -0.07 -3.82 -3.50
C PHE A 63 0.42 -2.49 -4.11
N MET A 64 1.11 -1.67 -3.33
CA MET A 64 1.66 -0.41 -3.84
C MET A 64 2.74 -0.65 -4.88
N VAL A 65 3.53 -1.71 -4.75
CA VAL A 65 4.49 -2.10 -5.79
C VAL A 65 3.76 -2.45 -7.09
N LEU A 66 2.66 -3.20 -6.99
CA LEU A 66 1.84 -3.55 -8.15
C LEU A 66 1.27 -2.29 -8.82
N LYS A 67 0.83 -1.32 -8.02
CA LYS A 67 0.37 -0.04 -8.55
C LYS A 67 1.46 0.66 -9.35
N ALA A 68 2.68 0.68 -8.81
CA ALA A 68 3.80 1.32 -9.48
C ALA A 68 4.17 0.62 -10.77
N VAL A 69 4.24 -0.70 -10.74
CA VAL A 69 4.63 -1.50 -11.91
C VAL A 69 3.58 -1.39 -13.02
N SER A 70 2.30 -1.41 -12.65
CA SER A 70 1.21 -1.29 -13.63
C SER A 70 0.91 0.15 -14.00
N LYS A 71 1.51 1.11 -13.32
CA LYS A 71 1.26 2.55 -13.50
C LYS A 71 -0.21 2.91 -13.29
N ASP A 72 -0.84 2.23 -12.35
CA ASP A 72 -2.26 2.44 -12.03
C ASP A 72 -2.43 3.52 -10.98
N PHE A 73 -1.94 4.73 -11.27
CA PHE A 73 -1.94 5.83 -10.31
C PHE A 73 -3.29 6.53 -10.17
N ASP A 74 -4.19 6.29 -11.11
CA ASP A 74 -5.53 6.87 -11.09
C ASP A 74 -6.59 5.87 -10.60
N ALA A 75 -6.16 4.76 -10.02
CA ALA A 75 -7.03 3.77 -9.39
C ALA A 75 -8.07 3.16 -10.34
N ARG A 76 -7.70 2.92 -11.58
CA ARG A 76 -8.64 2.41 -12.57
C ARG A 76 -8.48 0.92 -12.89
N LYS A 77 -7.35 0.32 -12.53
CA LYS A 77 -7.05 -1.06 -12.94
C LYS A 77 -7.10 -2.05 -11.81
N LEU A 78 -6.56 -1.70 -10.66
CA LEU A 78 -6.40 -2.62 -9.54
C LEU A 78 -7.15 -2.14 -8.32
N SER A 79 -7.89 -3.06 -7.71
CA SER A 79 -8.59 -2.80 -6.47
C SER A 79 -7.99 -3.70 -5.39
N PRO A 80 -7.78 -3.19 -4.17
CA PRO A 80 -7.12 -4.00 -3.14
C PRO A 80 -8.08 -4.98 -2.49
N PRO A 81 -7.56 -6.07 -1.90
CA PRO A 81 -8.34 -6.90 -1.00
C PRO A 81 -8.81 -6.05 0.20
N PRO A 82 -9.89 -6.46 0.89
CA PRO A 82 -10.45 -5.64 1.98
C PRO A 82 -9.45 -5.25 3.06
N LEU A 83 -8.60 -6.16 3.48
CA LEU A 83 -7.62 -5.86 4.53
C LEU A 83 -6.60 -4.82 4.08
N VAL A 84 -6.11 -4.95 2.86
CA VAL A 84 -5.17 -3.98 2.29
C VAL A 84 -5.85 -2.62 2.13
N ASP A 85 -7.13 -2.62 1.75
CA ASP A 85 -7.89 -1.40 1.60
C ASP A 85 -8.02 -0.65 2.92
N GLU A 86 -8.22 -1.36 4.03
CA GLU A 86 -8.28 -0.75 5.36
C GLU A 86 -6.96 -0.06 5.72
N ILE A 87 -5.84 -0.71 5.42
CA ILE A 87 -4.52 -0.12 5.69
C ILE A 87 -4.29 1.10 4.81
N TRP A 88 -4.67 1.01 3.55
CA TRP A 88 -4.54 2.10 2.61
C TRP A 88 -5.35 3.32 3.09
N HIS A 89 -6.58 3.09 3.57
CA HIS A 89 -7.40 4.16 4.13
C HIS A 89 -6.71 4.84 5.31
N GLU A 90 -6.15 4.06 6.23
CA GLU A 90 -5.44 4.63 7.39
C GLU A 90 -4.22 5.45 6.94
N HIS A 91 -3.52 5.01 5.92
CA HIS A 91 -2.39 5.74 5.40
C HIS A 91 -2.83 7.07 4.78
N ILE A 92 -3.90 7.05 4.00
CA ILE A 92 -4.43 8.25 3.35
C ILE A 92 -4.94 9.27 4.37
N LEU A 93 -5.49 8.83 5.49
CA LEU A 93 -5.96 9.74 6.53
C LEU A 93 -4.83 10.61 7.09
N ASP A 94 -3.60 10.12 7.07
CA ASP A 94 -2.44 10.94 7.33
C ASP A 94 -2.04 11.56 6.00
N THR A 95 -2.74 12.61 5.60
CA THR A 95 -2.59 13.18 4.27
C THR A 95 -1.18 13.65 3.98
N ARG A 96 -0.52 14.21 5.00
CA ARG A 96 0.85 14.68 4.86
C ARG A 96 1.81 13.53 4.66
N GLY A 97 1.67 12.50 5.49
CA GLY A 97 2.51 11.29 5.39
C GLY A 97 2.27 10.53 4.10
N TYR A 98 1.01 10.41 3.69
CA TYR A 98 0.68 9.69 2.47
C TYR A 98 1.22 10.43 1.24
N ARG A 99 1.09 11.76 1.21
CA ARG A 99 1.62 12.54 0.09
C ARG A 99 3.14 12.41 -0.01
N ALA A 100 3.83 12.47 1.15
CA ALA A 100 5.27 12.29 1.17
C ALA A 100 5.68 10.89 0.70
N PHE A 101 4.93 9.87 1.12
CA PHE A 101 5.16 8.50 0.67
C PHE A 101 5.02 8.37 -0.85
N CYS A 102 3.94 8.90 -1.42
CA CYS A 102 3.71 8.82 -2.85
C CYS A 102 4.80 9.54 -3.64
N ASP A 103 5.22 10.72 -3.16
CA ASP A 103 6.27 11.46 -3.82
C ASP A 103 7.60 10.72 -3.78
N ALA A 104 7.93 10.14 -2.64
CA ALA A 104 9.19 9.42 -2.49
C ALA A 104 9.21 8.11 -3.30
N ALA A 105 8.10 7.38 -3.28
CA ALA A 105 8.04 6.07 -3.93
C ALA A 105 7.77 6.14 -5.42
N PHE A 106 6.91 7.07 -5.85
CA PHE A 106 6.38 7.04 -7.21
C PHE A 106 6.59 8.35 -7.98
N LYS A 107 7.00 9.40 -7.32
CA LYS A 107 7.11 10.75 -7.88
C LYS A 107 5.76 11.30 -8.34
N GLN A 108 4.67 10.71 -7.88
CA GLN A 108 3.33 11.22 -8.14
C GLN A 108 2.34 10.63 -7.15
N PHE A 109 1.21 11.29 -7.00
CA PHE A 109 0.18 10.88 -6.05
C PHE A 109 -0.56 9.65 -6.59
N VAL A 110 -0.83 8.69 -5.71
CA VAL A 110 -1.60 7.49 -6.07
C VAL A 110 -3.01 7.66 -5.53
N ASP A 111 -3.97 7.79 -6.45
CA ASP A 111 -5.36 7.99 -6.09
C ASP A 111 -5.98 6.73 -5.52
N HIS A 112 -6.94 6.89 -4.64
CA HIS A 112 -7.76 5.82 -4.10
C HIS A 112 -9.21 6.10 -4.52
N ASP A 113 -9.83 5.16 -5.22
CA ASP A 113 -11.22 5.28 -5.61
C ASP A 113 -12.07 4.57 -4.56
N PRO A 114 -12.81 5.29 -3.71
CA PRO A 114 -13.60 4.67 -2.66
C PRO A 114 -14.75 3.82 -3.21
N ASP A 115 -15.13 4.04 -4.47
CA ASP A 115 -16.19 3.28 -5.09
C ASP A 115 -15.68 2.22 -6.06
N GLY A 116 -14.38 2.00 -6.11
CA GLY A 116 -13.78 1.06 -7.06
C GLY A 116 -14.31 -0.36 -6.93
N VAL A 117 -14.69 -0.77 -5.71
CA VAL A 117 -15.25 -2.09 -5.48
C VAL A 117 -16.59 -2.28 -6.18
N LEU A 118 -17.29 -1.17 -6.49
CA LEU A 118 -18.58 -1.21 -7.17
C LEU A 118 -18.43 -1.06 -8.68
N ASP A 119 -17.23 -0.79 -9.16
CA ASP A 119 -16.98 -0.58 -10.58
C ASP A 119 -16.66 -1.93 -11.19
N CYS A 120 -17.51 -2.38 -12.12
CA CYS A 120 -17.30 -3.67 -12.75
C CYS A 120 -16.02 -3.74 -13.57
N GLY A 121 -15.40 -2.63 -13.90
CA GLY A 121 -14.11 -2.64 -14.59
C GLY A 121 -12.93 -2.84 -13.67
N ALA A 122 -13.10 -2.75 -12.35
CA ALA A 122 -12.01 -2.87 -11.42
C ALA A 122 -11.70 -4.35 -11.15
N ARG A 123 -10.42 -4.67 -10.98
CA ARG A 123 -10.02 -6.01 -10.68
C ARG A 123 -9.48 -6.09 -9.27
N ARG A 124 -9.89 -7.13 -8.56
CA ARG A 124 -9.34 -7.35 -7.23
C ARG A 124 -8.04 -8.10 -7.32
N VAL A 125 -7.13 -7.76 -6.46
CA VAL A 125 -5.80 -8.36 -6.38
C VAL A 125 -5.75 -9.43 -5.31
#